data_52d4a4313c7b92ade34387dddd7f7a40
#
_entry.id   52d4a4313c7b92ade34387dddd7f7a40
#
_cell.length_a   1.000
_cell.length_b   1.000
_cell.length_c   1.000
_cell.angle_alpha   90.00
_cell.angle_beta   90.00
_cell.angle_gamma   90.00
#
_symmetry.space_group_name_H-M   'P 1'
#
loop_
_entity.id
_entity.type
_entity.pdbx_description
1 polymer ?
#
loop_
_entity_poly.entity_id
_entity_poly.type
_entity_poly.pdbx_seq_one_letter_code
_entity_poly.pdbx_strand_id
1 'polypeptide(L)'
;RAADGRDKFKGVEWTVNGKLAPKWTVTGGLMYIDAKRDKTQGGKNDGRFVNGVADWSGVLGLVYEPNDSLGIIGRVVWNDAAYIDNSNASSGKTKIPSYTTFDLGVNYKTRLGRIPVSLSAMCYNVANKDYWMGRGSSTTFGLSMPRTFMLSARFEF
;
A
#
# COMPACT_ATOMS: atom_id res chain seq x y z
N ARG A 1 -2.54 8.64 34.50
CA ARG A 1 -2.27 8.95 33.06
C ARG A 1 -3.51 9.61 32.51
N ALA A 2 -3.46 10.87 32.10
CA ALA A 2 -4.53 11.51 31.35
C ALA A 2 -4.36 11.17 29.87
N ALA A 3 -5.43 10.77 29.19
CA ALA A 3 -5.46 10.59 27.74
C ALA A 3 -5.85 11.93 27.10
N ASP A 4 -4.91 12.88 27.05
CA ASP A 4 -5.11 14.25 26.58
C ASP A 4 -4.48 14.53 25.22
N GLY A 5 -3.89 13.51 24.59
CA GLY A 5 -3.32 13.59 23.24
C GLY A 5 -4.40 13.53 22.15
N ARG A 6 -4.24 14.34 21.09
CA ARG A 6 -5.09 14.33 19.89
C ARG A 6 -4.26 14.49 18.64
N ASP A 7 -4.48 13.60 17.68
CA ASP A 7 -3.95 13.70 16.32
C ASP A 7 -5.09 14.13 15.38
N LYS A 8 -4.78 14.96 14.40
CA LYS A 8 -5.70 15.47 13.39
C LYS A 8 -5.26 15.02 12.02
N PHE A 9 -6.19 14.38 11.30
CA PHE A 9 -6.01 13.90 9.95
C PHE A 9 -6.95 14.63 9.02
N LYS A 10 -6.42 15.17 7.93
CA LYS A 10 -7.20 15.76 6.84
C LYS A 10 -6.63 15.24 5.53
N GLY A 11 -7.48 14.95 4.56
CA GLY A 11 -6.99 14.43 3.31
C GLY A 11 -8.03 14.41 2.22
N VAL A 12 -7.59 14.00 1.06
CA VAL A 12 -8.41 13.75 -0.13
C VAL A 12 -7.97 12.43 -0.72
N GLU A 13 -8.94 11.66 -1.17
CA GLU A 13 -8.74 10.41 -1.87
C GLU A 13 -9.42 10.46 -3.23
N TRP A 14 -8.72 9.99 -4.26
CA TRP A 14 -9.24 9.76 -5.60
C TRP A 14 -9.17 8.28 -5.90
N THR A 15 -10.27 7.73 -6.37
CA THR A 15 -10.34 6.34 -6.79
C THR A 15 -10.79 6.24 -8.23
N VAL A 16 -10.24 5.25 -8.93
CA VAL A 16 -10.67 4.87 -10.28
C VAL A 16 -10.92 3.37 -10.31
N ASN A 17 -12.04 2.97 -10.90
CA ASN A 17 -12.36 1.58 -11.17
C ASN A 17 -13.26 1.52 -12.41
N GLY A 18 -12.83 0.79 -13.43
CA GLY A 18 -13.60 0.68 -14.65
C GLY A 18 -12.88 -0.02 -15.78
N LYS A 19 -13.60 -0.22 -16.88
CA LYS A 19 -13.04 -0.74 -18.13
C LYS A 19 -12.44 0.40 -18.94
N LEU A 20 -11.15 0.34 -19.24
CA LEU A 20 -10.49 1.24 -20.19
C LEU A 20 -10.76 0.82 -21.65
N ALA A 21 -10.92 -0.47 -21.87
CA ALA A 21 -11.22 -1.10 -23.17
C ALA A 21 -11.88 -2.46 -22.92
N PRO A 22 -12.43 -3.15 -23.95
CA PRO A 22 -13.15 -4.41 -23.78
C PRO A 22 -12.38 -5.50 -22.98
N LYS A 23 -11.05 -5.50 -23.05
CA LYS A 23 -10.17 -6.49 -22.38
C LYS A 23 -9.33 -5.90 -21.25
N TRP A 24 -9.50 -4.62 -20.92
CA TRP A 24 -8.67 -3.91 -19.97
C TRP A 24 -9.50 -3.32 -18.85
N THR A 25 -9.19 -3.69 -17.64
CA THR A 25 -9.79 -3.10 -16.43
C THR A 25 -8.70 -2.38 -15.65
N VAL A 26 -9.00 -1.15 -15.22
CA VAL A 26 -8.17 -0.36 -14.32
C VAL A 26 -8.81 -0.29 -12.95
N THR A 27 -8.00 -0.38 -11.91
CA THR A 27 -8.38 -0.04 -10.54
C THR A 27 -7.24 0.74 -9.91
N GLY A 28 -7.55 1.76 -9.13
CA GLY A 28 -6.51 2.53 -8.49
C GLY A 28 -7.04 3.52 -7.49
N GLY A 29 -6.12 4.03 -6.67
CA GLY A 29 -6.37 5.08 -5.71
C GLY A 29 -5.12 5.91 -5.51
N LEU A 30 -5.33 7.21 -5.32
CA LEU A 30 -4.31 8.17 -4.90
C LEU A 30 -4.85 8.90 -3.67
N MET A 31 -4.10 8.88 -2.59
CA MET A 31 -4.46 9.51 -1.33
C MET A 31 -3.44 10.59 -0.98
N TYR A 32 -3.94 11.75 -0.59
CA TYR A 32 -3.19 12.77 0.12
C TYR A 32 -3.72 12.87 1.54
N ILE A 33 -2.83 12.91 2.54
CA ILE A 33 -3.19 13.04 3.94
C ILE A 33 -2.24 13.99 4.67
N ASP A 34 -2.78 15.04 5.27
CA ASP A 34 -2.08 15.92 6.22
C ASP A 34 -2.37 15.42 7.65
N ALA A 35 -1.41 14.69 8.21
CA ALA A 35 -1.50 14.09 9.55
C ALA A 35 -0.66 14.87 10.54
N LYS A 36 -1.30 15.60 11.46
CA LYS A 36 -0.63 16.43 12.46
C LYS A 36 -1.07 16.12 13.87
N ARG A 37 -0.14 16.20 14.79
CA ARG A 37 -0.41 16.19 16.22
C ARG A 37 -1.06 17.52 16.59
N ASP A 38 -2.31 17.48 17.05
CA ASP A 38 -3.06 18.67 17.41
C ASP A 38 -2.86 19.04 18.89
N LYS A 39 -2.80 18.02 19.76
CA LYS A 39 -2.47 18.19 21.19
C LYS A 39 -1.52 17.10 21.64
N THR A 40 -0.49 17.51 22.35
CA THR A 40 0.49 16.61 22.98
C THR A 40 0.74 17.01 24.42
N GLN A 41 1.22 16.10 25.23
CA GLN A 41 1.52 16.38 26.63
C GLN A 41 2.49 17.56 26.75
N GLY A 42 2.05 18.63 27.40
CA GLY A 42 2.82 19.86 27.55
C GLY A 42 3.05 20.66 26.25
N GLY A 43 2.29 20.37 25.17
CA GLY A 43 2.35 21.11 23.91
C GLY A 43 3.64 20.97 23.10
N LYS A 44 4.60 20.14 23.54
CA LYS A 44 5.96 20.07 22.97
C LYS A 44 6.02 19.66 21.49
N ASN A 45 5.04 18.89 21.03
CA ASN A 45 4.99 18.35 19.66
C ASN A 45 3.74 18.80 18.88
N ASP A 46 3.05 19.81 19.35
CA ASP A 46 1.87 20.36 18.69
C ASP A 46 2.24 20.90 17.29
N GLY A 47 1.38 20.66 16.32
CA GLY A 47 1.58 21.03 14.92
C GLY A 47 2.57 20.16 14.14
N ARG A 48 3.21 19.16 14.77
CA ARG A 48 4.15 18.26 14.09
C ARG A 48 3.44 17.14 13.35
N PHE A 49 4.12 16.61 12.34
CA PHE A 49 3.63 15.45 11.60
C PHE A 49 3.48 14.21 12.50
N VAL A 50 2.50 13.40 12.25
CA VAL A 50 2.36 12.07 12.86
C VAL A 50 3.41 11.14 12.27
N ASN A 51 4.15 10.44 13.14
CA ASN A 51 5.23 9.55 12.71
C ASN A 51 4.68 8.35 11.92
N GLY A 52 5.39 7.95 10.87
CA GLY A 52 5.07 6.78 10.06
C GLY A 52 3.94 6.98 9.05
N VAL A 53 3.43 8.20 8.91
CA VAL A 53 2.39 8.54 7.92
C VAL A 53 3.05 9.30 6.76
N ALA A 54 2.96 8.74 5.55
CA ALA A 54 3.35 9.44 4.33
C ALA A 54 2.26 10.41 3.91
N ASP A 55 2.64 11.58 3.39
CA ASP A 55 1.67 12.57 2.92
C ASP A 55 0.93 12.08 1.66
N TRP A 56 1.61 11.33 0.82
CA TRP A 56 1.05 10.77 -0.39
C TRP A 56 1.22 9.25 -0.46
N SER A 57 0.21 8.58 -0.94
CA SER A 57 0.29 7.16 -1.30
C SER A 57 -0.62 6.86 -2.48
N GLY A 58 -0.24 5.86 -3.26
CA GLY A 58 -1.01 5.47 -4.42
C GLY A 58 -0.87 4.00 -4.79
N VAL A 59 -1.91 3.49 -5.40
CA VAL A 59 -1.93 2.16 -6.01
C VAL A 59 -2.60 2.25 -7.37
N LEU A 60 -2.03 1.58 -8.36
CA LEU A 60 -2.62 1.43 -9.69
C LEU A 60 -2.51 -0.01 -10.13
N GLY A 61 -3.62 -0.64 -10.45
CA GLY A 61 -3.72 -1.98 -10.98
C GLY A 61 -4.33 -1.98 -12.37
N LEU A 62 -3.80 -2.82 -13.24
CA LEU A 62 -4.31 -3.12 -14.56
C LEU A 62 -4.54 -4.62 -14.67
N VAL A 63 -5.69 -5.01 -15.21
CA VAL A 63 -6.02 -6.38 -15.54
C VAL A 63 -6.27 -6.47 -17.03
N TYR A 64 -5.55 -7.36 -17.69
CA TYR A 64 -5.74 -7.68 -19.10
C TYR A 64 -6.35 -9.08 -19.25
N GLU A 65 -7.54 -9.14 -19.82
CA GLU A 65 -8.29 -10.39 -20.06
C GLU A 65 -8.39 -10.65 -21.57
N PRO A 66 -7.39 -11.34 -22.16
CA PRO A 66 -7.38 -11.66 -23.60
C PRO A 66 -8.58 -12.54 -24.01
N ASN A 67 -9.06 -13.39 -23.09
CA ASN A 67 -10.20 -14.26 -23.21
C ASN A 67 -10.85 -14.53 -21.85
N ASP A 68 -11.95 -15.27 -21.80
CA ASP A 68 -12.74 -15.53 -20.60
C ASP A 68 -11.99 -16.39 -19.53
N SER A 69 -10.93 -17.07 -19.94
CA SER A 69 -10.18 -17.99 -19.10
C SER A 69 -8.92 -17.38 -18.49
N LEU A 70 -8.33 -16.37 -19.14
CA LEU A 70 -7.03 -15.84 -18.75
C LEU A 70 -7.14 -14.38 -18.33
N GLY A 71 -6.60 -14.05 -17.18
CA GLY A 71 -6.40 -12.67 -16.70
C GLY A 71 -4.94 -12.46 -16.32
N ILE A 72 -4.34 -11.39 -16.81
CA ILE A 72 -2.98 -10.96 -16.47
C ILE A 72 -3.10 -9.69 -15.65
N ILE A 73 -2.44 -9.64 -14.50
CA ILE A 73 -2.54 -8.57 -13.51
C ILE A 73 -1.20 -7.89 -13.38
N GLY A 74 -1.18 -6.58 -13.52
CA GLY A 74 -0.06 -5.72 -13.14
C GLY A 74 -0.50 -4.73 -12.08
N ARG A 75 0.29 -4.53 -11.03
CA ARG A 75 0.02 -3.55 -9.98
C ARG A 75 1.28 -2.80 -9.61
N VAL A 76 1.15 -1.48 -9.43
CA VAL A 76 2.16 -0.63 -8.83
C VAL A 76 1.62 -0.07 -7.53
N VAL A 77 2.46 -0.07 -6.49
CA VAL A 77 2.18 0.55 -5.20
C VAL A 77 3.28 1.55 -4.91
N TRP A 78 2.90 2.77 -4.59
CA TRP A 78 3.82 3.85 -4.27
C TRP A 78 3.45 4.50 -2.93
N ASN A 79 4.46 4.81 -2.13
CA ASN A 79 4.33 5.61 -0.92
C ASN A 79 5.44 6.65 -0.88
N ASP A 80 5.09 7.86 -0.49
CA ASP A 80 6.06 8.92 -0.27
C ASP A 80 6.87 8.70 1.02
N ALA A 81 7.89 9.51 1.21
CA ALA A 81 8.71 9.50 2.42
C ALA A 81 7.87 9.89 3.65
N ALA A 82 8.09 9.20 4.77
CA ALA A 82 7.38 9.48 6.01
C ALA A 82 8.32 9.85 7.14
N TYR A 83 7.92 10.79 7.99
CA TYR A 83 8.66 11.11 9.21
C TYR A 83 8.56 9.97 10.22
N ILE A 84 9.69 9.58 10.77
CA ILE A 84 9.78 8.55 11.84
C ILE A 84 10.18 9.16 13.17
N ASP A 85 10.97 10.23 13.13
CA ASP A 85 11.23 11.09 14.27
C ASP A 85 11.01 12.54 13.86
N ASN A 86 10.13 13.19 14.56
CA ASN A 86 9.76 14.58 14.40
C ASN A 86 9.83 15.30 15.76
N SER A 87 10.69 14.80 16.66
CA SER A 87 10.93 15.39 17.98
C SER A 87 11.77 16.68 17.87
N ASN A 88 11.80 17.46 18.96
CA ASN A 88 12.66 18.65 19.07
C ASN A 88 14.13 18.32 19.32
N ALA A 89 14.54 17.03 19.21
CA ALA A 89 15.91 16.66 19.40
C ALA A 89 16.82 17.38 18.39
N SER A 90 17.99 17.76 18.83
CA SER A 90 19.02 18.45 18.02
C SER A 90 19.49 17.64 16.81
N SER A 91 19.13 16.36 16.75
CA SER A 91 19.47 15.40 15.68
C SER A 91 18.66 15.56 14.39
N GLY A 92 17.66 16.47 14.36
CA GLY A 92 16.90 16.74 13.14
C GLY A 92 15.75 15.76 12.88
N LYS A 93 15.02 16.04 11.83
CA LYS A 93 13.88 15.26 11.36
C LYS A 93 14.35 14.06 10.56
N THR A 94 14.13 12.85 11.05
CA THR A 94 14.47 11.62 10.31
C THR A 94 13.26 11.12 9.51
N LYS A 95 13.49 10.77 8.24
CA LYS A 95 12.49 10.20 7.36
C LYS A 95 12.90 8.81 6.89
N ILE A 96 11.92 7.93 6.72
CA ILE A 96 12.08 6.76 5.86
C ILE A 96 11.88 7.20 4.41
N PRO A 97 12.68 6.68 3.46
CA PRO A 97 12.56 7.03 2.05
C PRO A 97 11.22 6.60 1.46
N SER A 98 10.81 7.28 0.39
CA SER A 98 9.73 6.81 -0.48
C SER A 98 10.08 5.47 -1.13
N TYR A 99 9.06 4.70 -1.48
CA TYR A 99 9.26 3.45 -2.19
C TYR A 99 8.18 3.21 -3.22
N THR A 100 8.55 2.41 -4.22
CA THR A 100 7.64 1.90 -5.25
C THR A 100 7.87 0.41 -5.41
N THR A 101 6.81 -0.38 -5.43
CA THR A 101 6.86 -1.81 -5.71
C THR A 101 5.95 -2.16 -6.88
N PHE A 102 6.31 -3.25 -7.55
CA PHE A 102 5.55 -3.80 -8.67
C PHE A 102 5.16 -5.23 -8.35
N ASP A 103 3.91 -5.56 -8.64
CA ASP A 103 3.39 -6.92 -8.50
C ASP A 103 2.86 -7.38 -9.85
N LEU A 104 3.04 -8.65 -10.15
CA LEU A 104 2.53 -9.29 -11.35
C LEU A 104 1.76 -10.55 -10.97
N GLY A 105 0.72 -10.85 -11.73
CA GLY A 105 -0.07 -12.03 -11.49
C GLY A 105 -0.76 -12.56 -12.73
N VAL A 106 -1.20 -13.81 -12.63
CA VAL A 106 -2.00 -14.49 -13.63
C VAL A 106 -3.12 -15.22 -12.94
N ASN A 107 -4.34 -15.06 -13.46
CA ASN A 107 -5.50 -15.83 -13.10
C ASN A 107 -5.90 -16.72 -14.29
N TYR A 108 -6.17 -17.99 -14.04
CA TYR A 108 -6.60 -18.92 -15.06
C TYR A 108 -7.84 -19.69 -14.59
N LYS A 109 -8.93 -19.56 -15.36
CA LYS A 109 -10.19 -20.28 -15.12
C LYS A 109 -10.24 -21.51 -15.99
N THR A 110 -10.51 -22.64 -15.41
CA THR A 110 -10.62 -23.93 -16.09
C THR A 110 -11.71 -24.80 -15.44
N ARG A 111 -11.81 -26.05 -15.86
CA ARG A 111 -12.70 -27.05 -15.27
C ARG A 111 -11.97 -28.36 -15.06
N LEU A 112 -12.22 -28.98 -13.91
CA LEU A 112 -11.81 -30.34 -13.64
C LEU A 112 -13.08 -31.22 -13.68
N GLY A 113 -13.34 -31.83 -14.85
CA GLY A 113 -14.63 -32.48 -15.10
C GLY A 113 -15.77 -31.45 -15.11
N ARG A 114 -16.68 -31.56 -14.14
CA ARG A 114 -17.81 -30.61 -13.95
C ARG A 114 -17.52 -29.49 -12.97
N ILE A 115 -16.41 -29.56 -12.24
CA ILE A 115 -16.06 -28.60 -11.17
C ILE A 115 -15.33 -27.42 -11.81
N PRO A 116 -15.85 -26.18 -11.69
CA PRO A 116 -15.11 -24.98 -12.07
C PRO A 116 -13.90 -24.81 -11.16
N VAL A 117 -12.75 -24.45 -11.74
CA VAL A 117 -11.49 -24.25 -11.04
C VAL A 117 -10.90 -22.91 -11.44
N SER A 118 -10.53 -22.11 -10.46
CA SER A 118 -9.78 -20.86 -10.66
C SER A 118 -8.40 -21.01 -10.04
N LEU A 119 -7.37 -20.89 -10.88
CA LEU A 119 -5.97 -20.91 -10.46
C LEU A 119 -5.45 -19.47 -10.46
N SER A 120 -4.67 -19.12 -9.45
CA SER A 120 -4.03 -17.81 -9.36
C SER A 120 -2.57 -17.95 -8.97
N ALA A 121 -1.70 -17.25 -9.68
CA ALA A 121 -0.29 -17.11 -9.36
C ALA A 121 0.05 -15.64 -9.27
N MET A 122 0.61 -15.20 -8.13
CA MET A 122 1.02 -13.82 -7.89
C MET A 122 2.48 -13.78 -7.48
N CYS A 123 3.20 -12.79 -8.01
CA CYS A 123 4.52 -12.40 -7.57
C CYS A 123 4.44 -10.97 -7.03
N TYR A 124 4.56 -10.83 -5.72
CA TYR A 124 4.61 -9.54 -5.05
C TYR A 124 6.05 -9.03 -5.02
N ASN A 125 6.21 -7.71 -5.11
CA ASN A 125 7.53 -7.05 -5.09
C ASN A 125 8.50 -7.69 -6.10
N VAL A 126 8.10 -7.72 -7.38
CA VAL A 126 8.84 -8.37 -8.48
C VAL A 126 10.30 -7.92 -8.56
N ALA A 127 10.56 -6.64 -8.30
CA ALA A 127 11.90 -6.07 -8.31
C ALA A 127 12.75 -6.43 -7.09
N ASN A 128 12.18 -7.16 -6.10
CA ASN A 128 12.81 -7.47 -4.81
C ASN A 128 13.35 -6.22 -4.11
N LYS A 129 12.57 -5.14 -4.12
CA LYS A 129 12.94 -3.86 -3.52
C LYS A 129 12.87 -3.96 -2.00
N ASP A 130 13.98 -3.69 -1.33
CA ASP A 130 13.99 -3.49 0.11
C ASP A 130 13.54 -2.08 0.46
N TYR A 131 12.63 -1.95 1.42
CA TYR A 131 12.16 -0.66 1.93
C TYR A 131 11.74 -0.77 3.40
N TRP A 132 11.73 0.37 4.07
CA TRP A 132 11.33 0.46 5.46
C TRP A 132 9.85 0.84 5.58
N MET A 133 9.16 0.19 6.50
CA MET A 133 7.78 0.55 6.87
C MET A 133 7.78 1.15 8.26
N GLY A 134 7.20 2.36 8.39
CA GLY A 134 6.91 2.97 9.69
C GLY A 134 5.77 2.24 10.41
N ARG A 135 5.92 1.97 11.71
CA ARG A 135 4.89 1.30 12.51
C ARG A 135 4.29 2.23 13.59
N GLY A 136 4.12 3.51 13.27
CA GLY A 136 3.50 4.46 14.19
C GLY A 136 4.31 4.79 15.45
N SER A 137 5.55 4.31 15.54
CA SER A 137 6.47 4.58 16.65
C SER A 137 7.77 5.17 16.11
N SER A 138 8.38 6.07 16.88
CA SER A 138 9.67 6.68 16.52
C SER A 138 10.85 5.72 16.57
N THR A 139 10.67 4.53 17.13
CA THR A 139 11.75 3.57 17.38
C THR A 139 11.54 2.20 16.74
N THR A 140 10.39 1.98 16.11
CA THR A 140 10.05 0.67 15.53
C THR A 140 9.83 0.78 14.03
N PHE A 141 10.72 0.14 13.27
CA PHE A 141 10.61 -0.01 11.82
C PHE A 141 10.36 -1.47 11.48
N GLY A 142 9.58 -1.71 10.43
CA GLY A 142 9.48 -3.01 9.78
C GLY A 142 10.28 -3.00 8.49
N LEU A 143 10.99 -4.07 8.21
CA LEU A 143 11.51 -4.31 6.88
C LEU A 143 10.37 -4.79 5.99
N SER A 144 10.43 -4.43 4.71
CA SER A 144 9.48 -4.87 3.69
C SER A 144 9.47 -6.40 3.55
N MET A 145 8.38 -6.93 3.03
CA MET A 145 8.40 -8.29 2.51
C MET A 145 9.29 -8.37 1.28
N PRO A 146 10.18 -9.37 1.18
CA PRO A 146 10.95 -9.62 -0.04
C PRO A 146 10.02 -10.05 -1.19
N ARG A 147 10.58 -10.29 -2.37
CA ARG A 147 9.82 -10.92 -3.46
C ARG A 147 9.16 -12.19 -2.97
N THR A 148 7.84 -12.23 -3.11
CA THR A 148 7.03 -13.31 -2.56
C THR A 148 6.14 -13.89 -3.66
N PHE A 149 6.16 -15.21 -3.80
CA PHE A 149 5.27 -15.94 -4.72
C PHE A 149 4.11 -16.52 -3.93
N MET A 150 2.91 -16.36 -4.45
CA MET A 150 1.70 -16.94 -3.90
C MET A 150 0.95 -17.68 -5.00
N LEU A 151 0.62 -18.93 -4.73
CA LEU A 151 -0.21 -19.76 -5.59
C LEU A 151 -1.49 -20.09 -4.86
N SER A 152 -2.63 -20.03 -5.56
CA SER A 152 -3.91 -20.43 -5.01
C SER A 152 -4.74 -21.18 -6.05
N ALA A 153 -5.58 -22.10 -5.57
CA ALA A 153 -6.56 -22.82 -6.36
C ALA A 153 -7.91 -22.76 -5.63
N ARG A 154 -8.95 -22.38 -6.36
CA ARG A 154 -10.34 -22.34 -5.88
C ARG A 154 -11.16 -23.34 -6.66
N PHE A 155 -11.88 -24.19 -5.97
CA PHE A 155 -12.82 -25.18 -6.53
C PHE A 155 -14.24 -24.79 -6.11
N GLU A 156 -15.17 -24.80 -7.06
CA GLU A 156 -16.57 -24.48 -6.80
C GLU A 156 -17.42 -25.76 -6.98
N PHE A 157 -17.86 -26.32 -5.84
CA PHE A 157 -18.63 -27.58 -5.79
C PHE A 157 -20.13 -27.30 -5.86
#